data_ece086cabc39e01cb0ae71af09fb8203
#
_entry.id   ece086cabc39e01cb0ae71af09fb8203
#
_cell.length_a   1.000
_cell.length_b   1.000
_cell.length_c   1.000
_cell.angle_alpha   90.00
_cell.angle_beta   90.00
_cell.angle_gamma   90.00
#
_symmetry.space_group_name_H-M   'P 1'
#
loop_
_entity.id
_entity.type
_entity.pdbx_description
1 polymer ?
#
loop_
_entity_poly.entity_id
_entity_poly.type
_entity_poly.pdbx_seq_one_letter_code
_entity_poly.pdbx_strand_id
1 'polypeptide(L)'
;MTVVLTGDDLALEQLVRVARGGETVEISPDAVARMEMTRAVVERVLERDLMVYGLTTGGGARKRVRVHADEAEEFNRRLILNHRVGQGDLASDEVVRGTLLRLANGFAKGMSGVRPELAELVIRALNEGPLPRVRTLGSTGQSDLPQMADLAHGFLDGFVLAAKEGLALINNNAFSSASAALAVADCARLLDALDVAGALDLEAFAANLSILHPAVAETRPYDGLRATLARLTDLLAGSYLWDNGAARNLQDPLTFRCLPNVHGAARDALAFVMRQVEIELNASQDNPIVVADEERLVSVANFDILPLAAALDFLRIALAPVLTSADERLIKLLQAPLSGLPEGLAVRDGLAEDSLTQFAHASQALTAEARLLAQPVSFELASSTHPEGIEDRTTMAPLAARRLAQMIELGERLVSIELVVAAQAVDLRNRPVLGTGTTRAYGLVRDRVPFTDIGDPVPQDLEPVRELIRSGAFSA
;
A
#
# COMPACT_ATOMS: atom_id res chain seq x y z
N MET A 1 1.99 15.86 16.54
CA MET A 1 2.19 17.03 15.61
C MET A 1 0.92 17.22 14.82
N THR A 2 0.68 18.42 14.27
CA THR A 2 -0.51 18.71 13.44
C THR A 2 -0.08 18.78 11.98
N VAL A 3 -0.79 18.07 11.09
CA VAL A 3 -0.59 18.15 9.64
C VAL A 3 -1.49 19.26 9.09
N VAL A 4 -0.89 20.23 8.38
CA VAL A 4 -1.62 21.34 7.75
C VAL A 4 -1.90 20.99 6.30
N LEU A 5 -3.18 20.99 5.90
CA LEU A 5 -3.60 20.65 4.55
C LEU A 5 -3.60 21.89 3.65
N THR A 6 -2.84 21.84 2.59
CA THR A 6 -2.78 22.89 1.56
C THR A 6 -3.51 22.50 0.27
N GLY A 7 -3.79 21.20 0.09
CA GLY A 7 -4.34 20.64 -1.15
C GLY A 7 -3.29 20.23 -2.17
N ASP A 8 -1.99 20.49 -1.93
CA ASP A 8 -0.93 20.39 -2.95
C ASP A 8 0.30 19.56 -2.53
N ASP A 9 0.52 19.35 -1.22
CA ASP A 9 1.78 18.83 -0.69
C ASP A 9 1.64 17.73 0.37
N LEU A 10 0.51 17.03 0.39
CA LEU A 10 0.31 15.89 1.28
C LEU A 10 1.24 14.74 0.86
N ALA A 11 2.25 14.45 1.70
CA ALA A 11 3.19 13.37 1.49
C ALA A 11 2.65 12.03 2.03
N LEU A 12 3.16 10.91 1.48
CA LEU A 12 2.80 9.56 1.92
C LEU A 12 3.06 9.37 3.42
N GLU A 13 4.20 9.83 3.93
CA GLU A 13 4.58 9.72 5.33
C GLU A 13 3.64 10.49 6.26
N GLN A 14 3.12 11.63 5.82
CA GLN A 14 2.12 12.39 6.58
C GLN A 14 0.81 11.61 6.68
N LEU A 15 0.37 11.00 5.57
CA LEU A 15 -0.83 10.15 5.58
C LEU A 15 -0.66 8.99 6.57
N VAL A 16 0.48 8.31 6.57
CA VAL A 16 0.76 7.20 7.49
C VAL A 16 0.74 7.67 8.96
N ARG A 17 1.35 8.83 9.28
CA ARG A 17 1.36 9.37 10.65
C ARG A 17 -0.05 9.75 11.13
N VAL A 18 -0.87 10.34 10.28
CA VAL A 18 -2.27 10.67 10.62
C VAL A 18 -3.10 9.40 10.76
N ALA A 19 -2.98 8.47 9.82
CA ALA A 19 -3.80 7.27 9.78
C ALA A 19 -3.50 6.31 10.94
N ARG A 20 -2.23 6.10 11.27
CA ARG A 20 -1.75 5.14 12.27
C ARG A 20 -1.29 5.79 13.58
N GLY A 21 -0.63 6.93 13.48
CA GLY A 21 -0.09 7.64 14.65
C GLY A 21 -1.09 8.57 15.33
N GLY A 22 -2.27 8.79 14.74
CA GLY A 22 -3.31 9.64 15.32
C GLY A 22 -2.95 11.13 15.35
N GLU A 23 -2.01 11.58 14.50
CA GLU A 23 -1.70 13.02 14.38
C GLU A 23 -2.97 13.78 13.98
N THR A 24 -3.13 14.99 14.53
CA THR A 24 -4.24 15.87 14.20
C THR A 24 -4.03 16.60 12.89
N VAL A 25 -5.11 17.10 12.32
CA VAL A 25 -5.13 17.74 11.00
C VAL A 25 -5.83 19.09 11.09
N GLU A 26 -5.32 20.07 10.36
CA GLU A 26 -5.97 21.37 10.15
C GLU A 26 -5.85 21.79 8.68
N ILE A 27 -6.72 22.71 8.24
CA ILE A 27 -6.68 23.27 6.89
C ILE A 27 -5.98 24.62 6.90
N SER A 28 -5.16 24.91 5.90
CA SER A 28 -4.45 26.18 5.80
C SER A 28 -5.41 27.33 5.47
N PRO A 29 -5.16 28.56 5.98
CA PRO A 29 -5.98 29.72 5.64
C PRO A 29 -6.06 30.00 4.14
N ASP A 30 -4.97 29.76 3.40
CA ASP A 30 -4.94 29.95 1.94
C ASP A 30 -5.83 28.93 1.21
N ALA A 31 -5.91 27.70 1.72
CA ALA A 31 -6.83 26.69 1.18
C ALA A 31 -8.29 27.06 1.45
N VAL A 32 -8.60 27.56 2.64
CA VAL A 32 -9.94 28.08 2.97
C VAL A 32 -10.33 29.20 2.02
N ALA A 33 -9.45 30.18 1.80
CA ALA A 33 -9.72 31.30 0.87
C ALA A 33 -9.97 30.81 -0.58
N ARG A 34 -9.22 29.78 -1.05
CA ARG A 34 -9.49 29.16 -2.36
C ARG A 34 -10.85 28.46 -2.41
N MET A 35 -11.22 27.77 -1.35
CA MET A 35 -12.53 27.12 -1.26
C MET A 35 -13.67 28.13 -1.29
N GLU A 36 -13.58 29.24 -0.54
CA GLU A 36 -14.55 30.32 -0.56
C GLU A 36 -14.70 30.94 -1.96
N MET A 37 -13.58 31.18 -2.65
CA MET A 37 -13.57 31.73 -4.00
C MET A 37 -14.31 30.81 -4.99
N THR A 38 -14.04 29.51 -4.95
CA THR A 38 -14.70 28.54 -5.86
C THR A 38 -16.15 28.28 -5.46
N ARG A 39 -16.47 28.34 -4.16
CA ARG A 39 -17.86 28.28 -3.69
C ARG A 39 -18.68 29.45 -4.23
N ALA A 40 -18.15 30.65 -4.21
CA ALA A 40 -18.82 31.85 -4.77
C ALA A 40 -19.11 31.68 -6.28
N VAL A 41 -18.26 30.95 -7.04
CA VAL A 41 -18.55 30.61 -8.44
C VAL A 41 -19.78 29.69 -8.55
N VAL A 42 -19.86 28.67 -7.70
CA VAL A 42 -21.01 27.75 -7.68
C VAL A 42 -22.32 28.53 -7.43
N GLU A 43 -22.32 29.44 -6.47
CA GLU A 43 -23.48 30.28 -6.11
C GLU A 43 -23.92 31.15 -7.27
N ARG A 44 -22.98 31.86 -7.93
CA ARG A 44 -23.29 32.64 -9.14
C ARG A 44 -23.84 31.82 -10.29
N VAL A 45 -23.37 30.57 -10.46
CA VAL A 45 -23.89 29.66 -11.48
C VAL A 45 -25.31 29.20 -11.16
N LEU A 46 -25.64 28.98 -9.89
CA LEU A 46 -27.00 28.68 -9.43
C LEU A 46 -27.97 29.85 -9.69
N GLU A 47 -27.54 31.09 -9.40
CA GLU A 47 -28.34 32.31 -9.65
C GLU A 47 -28.65 32.49 -11.16
N ARG A 48 -27.73 32.09 -12.04
CA ARG A 48 -27.92 32.17 -13.51
C ARG A 48 -28.82 31.07 -14.06
N ASP A 49 -29.27 30.13 -13.25
CA ASP A 49 -30.14 28.98 -13.62
C ASP A 49 -29.59 28.14 -14.79
N LEU A 50 -28.26 28.02 -14.87
CA LEU A 50 -27.58 27.25 -15.91
C LEU A 50 -27.71 25.74 -15.64
N MET A 51 -27.84 24.95 -16.70
CA MET A 51 -27.79 23.48 -16.57
C MET A 51 -26.35 23.01 -16.35
N VAL A 52 -26.07 22.48 -15.16
CA VAL A 52 -24.76 21.93 -14.79
C VAL A 52 -24.94 20.56 -14.18
N TYR A 53 -24.20 19.58 -14.70
CA TYR A 53 -24.23 18.19 -14.26
C TYR A 53 -23.98 18.07 -12.74
N GLY A 54 -24.89 17.36 -12.06
CA GLY A 54 -24.77 17.10 -10.63
C GLY A 54 -24.91 18.33 -9.70
N LEU A 55 -25.23 19.50 -10.27
CA LEU A 55 -25.52 20.73 -9.53
C LEU A 55 -26.99 21.13 -9.70
N THR A 56 -27.39 21.47 -10.93
CA THR A 56 -28.78 21.80 -11.33
C THR A 56 -29.44 20.68 -12.13
N THR A 57 -28.73 19.57 -12.35
CA THR A 57 -29.26 18.32 -12.88
C THR A 57 -28.86 17.14 -11.99
N GLY A 58 -29.57 16.02 -12.13
CA GLY A 58 -29.17 14.76 -11.52
C GLY A 58 -27.83 14.23 -12.05
N GLY A 59 -27.27 13.24 -11.37
CA GLY A 59 -26.09 12.48 -11.80
C GLY A 59 -26.42 11.22 -12.58
N GLY A 60 -25.42 10.62 -13.26
CA GLY A 60 -25.53 9.36 -13.99
C GLY A 60 -26.65 9.37 -15.03
N ALA A 61 -27.50 8.35 -15.00
CA ALA A 61 -28.66 8.24 -15.92
C ALA A 61 -29.67 9.40 -15.81
N ARG A 62 -29.66 10.14 -14.70
CA ARG A 62 -30.54 11.30 -14.48
C ARG A 62 -29.93 12.64 -14.90
N LYS A 63 -28.85 12.65 -15.66
CA LYS A 63 -28.14 13.85 -16.15
C LYS A 63 -29.00 14.91 -16.86
N ARG A 64 -30.20 14.56 -17.31
CA ARG A 64 -31.16 15.46 -17.96
C ARG A 64 -32.32 15.90 -17.07
N VAL A 65 -32.42 15.35 -15.86
CA VAL A 65 -33.48 15.69 -14.90
C VAL A 65 -33.04 16.91 -14.12
N ARG A 66 -33.80 17.98 -14.17
CA ARG A 66 -33.52 19.21 -13.45
C ARG A 66 -33.72 19.03 -11.95
N VAL A 67 -32.82 19.62 -11.15
CA VAL A 67 -32.92 19.75 -9.70
C VAL A 67 -33.12 21.22 -9.40
N HIS A 68 -34.23 21.57 -8.77
CA HIS A 68 -34.52 22.94 -8.37
C HIS A 68 -33.83 23.29 -7.05
N ALA A 69 -33.62 24.59 -6.80
CA ALA A 69 -32.85 25.04 -5.63
C ALA A 69 -33.48 24.61 -4.29
N ASP A 70 -34.81 24.57 -4.21
CA ASP A 70 -35.58 24.12 -3.04
C ASP A 70 -35.53 22.58 -2.85
N GLU A 71 -35.11 21.83 -3.86
CA GLU A 71 -34.93 20.37 -3.79
C GLU A 71 -33.49 19.94 -3.48
N ALA A 72 -32.53 20.88 -3.46
CA ALA A 72 -31.10 20.58 -3.38
C ALA A 72 -30.71 19.79 -2.12
N GLU A 73 -31.28 20.12 -0.95
CA GLU A 73 -31.02 19.42 0.30
C GLU A 73 -31.45 17.95 0.23
N GLU A 74 -32.71 17.71 -0.17
CA GLU A 74 -33.27 16.36 -0.28
C GLU A 74 -32.56 15.59 -1.39
N PHE A 75 -32.17 16.22 -2.48
CA PHE A 75 -31.39 15.61 -3.56
C PHE A 75 -30.03 15.11 -3.02
N ASN A 76 -29.27 15.95 -2.32
CA ASN A 76 -27.96 15.58 -1.74
C ASN A 76 -28.12 14.44 -0.71
N ARG A 77 -29.13 14.51 0.15
CA ARG A 77 -29.41 13.47 1.15
C ARG A 77 -29.72 12.13 0.47
N ARG A 78 -30.59 12.12 -0.52
CA ARG A 78 -30.96 10.90 -1.28
C ARG A 78 -29.80 10.37 -2.10
N LEU A 79 -28.96 11.24 -2.66
CA LEU A 79 -27.78 10.85 -3.41
C LEU A 79 -26.86 9.99 -2.55
N ILE A 80 -26.57 10.41 -1.33
CA ILE A 80 -25.75 9.64 -0.38
C ILE A 80 -26.45 8.32 0.00
N LEU A 81 -27.71 8.37 0.42
CA LEU A 81 -28.43 7.18 0.86
C LEU A 81 -28.56 6.10 -0.22
N ASN A 82 -28.78 6.51 -1.47
CA ASN A 82 -28.94 5.58 -2.60
C ASN A 82 -27.62 4.92 -3.02
N HIS A 83 -26.47 5.50 -2.68
CA HIS A 83 -25.15 4.93 -2.97
C HIS A 83 -24.58 4.08 -1.83
N ARG A 84 -25.26 3.96 -0.69
CA ARG A 84 -24.88 3.10 0.42
C ARG A 84 -25.16 1.63 0.11
N VAL A 85 -24.47 1.10 -0.87
CA VAL A 85 -24.61 -0.30 -1.35
C VAL A 85 -23.36 -1.13 -1.07
N GLY A 86 -22.43 -0.62 -0.27
CA GLY A 86 -21.21 -1.31 0.13
C GLY A 86 -21.47 -2.66 0.78
N GLN A 87 -20.61 -3.63 0.53
CA GLN A 87 -20.67 -5.01 1.03
C GLN A 87 -19.33 -5.41 1.66
N GLY A 88 -19.27 -6.62 2.22
CA GLY A 88 -18.07 -7.20 2.82
C GLY A 88 -17.78 -6.66 4.22
N ASP A 89 -16.54 -6.87 4.67
CA ASP A 89 -16.08 -6.46 5.98
C ASP A 89 -15.96 -4.94 6.11
N LEU A 90 -15.87 -4.46 7.33
CA LEU A 90 -15.57 -3.07 7.60
C LEU A 90 -14.09 -2.79 7.34
N ALA A 91 -13.81 -1.62 6.78
CA ALA A 91 -12.45 -1.10 6.67
C ALA A 91 -11.86 -0.85 8.09
N SER A 92 -10.55 -1.02 8.20
CA SER A 92 -9.83 -0.68 9.43
C SER A 92 -9.86 0.81 9.71
N ASP A 93 -9.67 1.18 10.97
CA ASP A 93 -9.63 2.57 11.39
C ASP A 93 -8.56 3.38 10.62
N GLU A 94 -7.40 2.79 10.35
CA GLU A 94 -6.34 3.45 9.58
C GLU A 94 -6.77 3.78 8.14
N VAL A 95 -7.51 2.89 7.48
CA VAL A 95 -8.05 3.15 6.13
C VAL A 95 -9.10 4.25 6.18
N VAL A 96 -9.99 4.24 7.17
CA VAL A 96 -11.03 5.27 7.33
C VAL A 96 -10.40 6.62 7.63
N ARG A 97 -9.41 6.69 8.52
CA ARG A 97 -8.66 7.91 8.83
C ARG A 97 -7.92 8.45 7.61
N GLY A 98 -7.22 7.58 6.88
CA GLY A 98 -6.55 7.93 5.62
C GLY A 98 -7.53 8.46 4.57
N THR A 99 -8.73 7.87 4.49
CA THR A 99 -9.80 8.31 3.57
C THR A 99 -10.32 9.69 3.93
N LEU A 100 -10.59 9.96 5.21
CA LEU A 100 -11.02 11.28 5.69
C LEU A 100 -9.94 12.34 5.41
N LEU A 101 -8.66 12.02 5.69
CA LEU A 101 -7.54 12.90 5.41
C LEU A 101 -7.44 13.23 3.92
N ARG A 102 -7.49 12.20 3.06
CA ARG A 102 -7.41 12.39 1.61
C ARG A 102 -8.59 13.22 1.08
N LEU A 103 -9.81 12.96 1.57
CA LEU A 103 -11.00 13.74 1.21
C LEU A 103 -10.83 15.22 1.60
N ALA A 104 -10.40 15.49 2.84
CA ALA A 104 -10.17 16.85 3.32
C ALA A 104 -9.11 17.59 2.49
N ASN A 105 -7.99 16.90 2.14
CA ASN A 105 -6.95 17.47 1.27
C ASN A 105 -7.48 17.74 -0.15
N GLY A 106 -8.35 16.87 -0.67
CA GLY A 106 -9.03 17.10 -1.95
C GLY A 106 -9.93 18.33 -1.95
N PHE A 107 -10.61 18.62 -0.84
CA PHE A 107 -11.38 19.85 -0.67
C PHE A 107 -10.47 21.08 -0.52
N ALA A 108 -9.36 20.95 0.23
CA ALA A 108 -8.36 22.00 0.39
C ALA A 108 -7.73 22.45 -0.94
N LYS A 109 -7.71 21.57 -1.96
CA LYS A 109 -7.34 21.93 -3.34
C LYS A 109 -8.17 23.08 -3.91
N GLY A 110 -9.40 23.26 -3.40
CA GLY A 110 -10.27 24.36 -3.74
C GLY A 110 -10.92 24.25 -5.14
N MET A 111 -11.07 23.06 -5.70
CA MET A 111 -11.69 22.88 -7.05
C MET A 111 -13.07 22.20 -6.99
N SER A 112 -13.49 21.73 -5.83
CA SER A 112 -14.78 21.05 -5.67
C SER A 112 -15.97 22.02 -5.49
N GLY A 113 -15.73 23.28 -5.15
CA GLY A 113 -16.78 24.28 -4.92
C GLY A 113 -17.67 23.98 -3.71
N VAL A 114 -17.16 23.24 -2.74
CA VAL A 114 -17.80 22.98 -1.46
C VAL A 114 -17.49 24.11 -0.48
N ARG A 115 -18.35 24.27 0.53
CA ARG A 115 -18.10 25.24 1.61
C ARG A 115 -16.95 24.80 2.50
N PRO A 116 -16.14 25.71 3.07
CA PRO A 116 -15.11 25.39 4.05
C PRO A 116 -15.63 24.60 5.26
N GLU A 117 -16.84 24.89 5.72
CA GLU A 117 -17.48 24.20 6.85
C GLU A 117 -17.64 22.69 6.62
N LEU A 118 -17.78 22.25 5.36
CA LEU A 118 -17.83 20.82 5.04
C LEU A 118 -16.45 20.19 5.22
N ALA A 119 -15.37 20.83 4.81
CA ALA A 119 -14.01 20.35 5.03
C ALA A 119 -13.66 20.31 6.52
N GLU A 120 -14.06 21.32 7.28
CA GLU A 120 -13.91 21.37 8.75
C GLU A 120 -14.67 20.22 9.42
N LEU A 121 -15.88 19.89 8.95
CA LEU A 121 -16.65 18.76 9.45
C LEU A 121 -15.93 17.42 9.21
N VAL A 122 -15.33 17.22 8.02
CA VAL A 122 -14.51 16.04 7.70
C VAL A 122 -13.29 15.97 8.61
N ILE A 123 -12.61 17.09 8.83
CA ILE A 123 -11.42 17.17 9.72
C ILE A 123 -11.84 16.90 11.18
N ARG A 124 -12.97 17.39 11.62
CA ARG A 124 -13.50 17.11 12.95
C ARG A 124 -13.80 15.64 13.14
N ALA A 125 -14.43 14.98 12.16
CA ALA A 125 -14.67 13.54 12.19
C ALA A 125 -13.35 12.74 12.26
N LEU A 126 -12.30 13.22 11.58
CA LEU A 126 -10.96 12.61 11.63
C LEU A 126 -10.27 12.79 12.98
N ASN A 127 -10.33 14.00 13.55
CA ASN A 127 -9.59 14.36 14.77
C ASN A 127 -10.27 13.88 16.06
N GLU A 128 -11.61 13.91 16.11
CA GLU A 128 -12.40 13.74 17.33
C GLU A 128 -13.18 12.42 17.33
N GLY A 129 -13.49 11.84 16.14
CA GLY A 129 -14.31 10.64 16.03
C GLY A 129 -15.76 10.82 16.48
N PRO A 130 -16.56 9.78 16.58
CA PRO A 130 -16.27 8.39 16.20
C PRO A 130 -16.07 8.23 14.69
N LEU A 131 -15.19 7.29 14.31
CA LEU A 131 -14.93 7.04 12.90
C LEU A 131 -16.15 6.38 12.21
N PRO A 132 -16.47 6.81 10.97
CA PRO A 132 -17.51 6.19 10.17
C PRO A 132 -17.25 4.71 9.89
N ARG A 133 -18.32 3.92 9.80
CA ARG A 133 -18.24 2.50 9.45
C ARG A 133 -18.37 2.34 7.93
N VAL A 134 -17.29 1.99 7.26
CA VAL A 134 -17.19 1.90 5.80
C VAL A 134 -17.00 0.43 5.38
N ARG A 135 -17.79 -0.04 4.43
CA ARG A 135 -17.66 -1.39 3.88
C ARG A 135 -16.61 -1.41 2.77
N THR A 136 -15.86 -2.54 2.68
CA THR A 136 -14.68 -2.63 1.79
C THR A 136 -15.00 -2.98 0.35
N LEU A 137 -16.18 -3.53 0.04
CA LEU A 137 -16.55 -3.99 -1.31
C LEU A 137 -17.66 -3.11 -1.91
N GLY A 138 -17.70 -3.04 -3.26
CA GLY A 138 -18.77 -2.39 -4.01
C GLY A 138 -18.31 -1.33 -5.01
N SER A 139 -17.09 -0.76 -4.86
CA SER A 139 -16.55 0.16 -5.85
C SER A 139 -15.90 -0.57 -7.02
N THR A 140 -16.12 -0.07 -8.24
CA THR A 140 -15.44 -0.46 -9.47
C THR A 140 -14.26 0.46 -9.80
N GLY A 141 -14.03 1.49 -8.98
CA GLY A 141 -12.92 2.43 -9.12
C GLY A 141 -13.19 3.63 -10.05
N GLN A 142 -14.43 3.78 -10.53
CA GLN A 142 -14.90 5.02 -11.16
C GLN A 142 -15.61 5.86 -10.10
N SER A 143 -14.86 6.54 -9.26
CA SER A 143 -15.19 6.97 -7.92
C SER A 143 -15.46 5.79 -6.96
N ASP A 144 -15.23 6.01 -5.69
CA ASP A 144 -15.52 5.02 -4.65
C ASP A 144 -16.90 5.24 -4.05
N LEU A 145 -17.93 5.38 -4.92
CA LEU A 145 -19.28 5.82 -4.55
C LEU A 145 -19.84 5.12 -3.30
N PRO A 146 -19.82 3.77 -3.16
CA PRO A 146 -20.39 3.09 -1.98
C PRO A 146 -19.61 3.39 -0.69
N GLN A 147 -18.27 3.37 -0.75
CA GLN A 147 -17.41 3.64 0.40
C GLN A 147 -17.53 5.08 0.86
N MET A 148 -17.52 6.00 -0.09
CA MET A 148 -17.65 7.42 0.20
C MET A 148 -19.06 7.78 0.71
N ALA A 149 -20.09 7.08 0.25
CA ALA A 149 -21.45 7.24 0.76
C ALA A 149 -21.59 6.72 2.20
N ASP A 150 -20.98 5.57 2.54
CA ASP A 150 -20.91 5.08 3.92
C ASP A 150 -20.14 6.05 4.81
N LEU A 151 -18.98 6.56 4.33
CA LEU A 151 -18.16 7.53 5.03
C LEU A 151 -18.95 8.81 5.34
N ALA A 152 -19.55 9.43 4.32
CA ALA A 152 -20.32 10.66 4.43
C ALA A 152 -21.50 10.52 5.39
N HIS A 153 -22.27 9.43 5.25
CA HIS A 153 -23.40 9.16 6.16
C HIS A 153 -22.96 9.09 7.63
N GLY A 154 -21.75 8.61 7.90
CA GLY A 154 -21.25 8.38 9.26
C GLY A 154 -20.87 9.67 10.01
N PHE A 155 -20.61 10.80 9.32
CA PHE A 155 -20.20 12.05 9.97
C PHE A 155 -21.15 13.24 9.73
N LEU A 156 -22.14 13.11 8.84
CA LEU A 156 -23.00 14.24 8.46
C LEU A 156 -24.11 14.59 9.48
N ASP A 157 -24.11 14.01 10.65
CA ASP A 157 -25.17 14.16 11.64
C ASP A 157 -25.67 15.60 11.79
N GLY A 158 -26.89 15.88 11.30
CA GLY A 158 -27.54 17.18 11.33
C GLY A 158 -26.95 18.26 10.40
N PHE A 159 -25.89 17.99 9.64
CA PHE A 159 -25.31 18.96 8.71
C PHE A 159 -26.12 19.02 7.40
N VAL A 160 -26.65 20.21 7.08
CA VAL A 160 -27.42 20.46 5.86
C VAL A 160 -26.45 20.72 4.69
N LEU A 161 -26.45 19.82 3.71
CA LEU A 161 -25.62 19.93 2.52
C LEU A 161 -26.16 20.97 1.55
N ALA A 162 -25.30 21.88 1.10
CA ALA A 162 -25.59 22.79 0.01
C ALA A 162 -25.47 22.08 -1.36
N ALA A 163 -26.00 22.73 -2.40
CA ALA A 163 -25.91 22.25 -3.76
C ALA A 163 -24.46 21.91 -4.14
N LYS A 164 -24.22 20.76 -4.82
CA LYS A 164 -22.93 20.15 -5.18
C LYS A 164 -22.26 19.31 -4.06
N GLU A 165 -22.48 19.61 -2.79
CA GLU A 165 -21.72 18.99 -1.69
C GLU A 165 -21.94 17.48 -1.56
N GLY A 166 -23.17 17.01 -1.80
CA GLY A 166 -23.44 15.56 -1.79
C GLY A 166 -22.67 14.81 -2.87
N LEU A 167 -22.59 15.38 -4.08
CA LEU A 167 -21.82 14.77 -5.17
C LEU A 167 -20.31 14.85 -4.88
N ALA A 168 -19.78 15.96 -4.40
CA ALA A 168 -18.36 16.11 -4.06
C ALA A 168 -17.91 15.14 -2.96
N LEU A 169 -18.80 14.80 -2.02
CA LEU A 169 -18.53 13.82 -0.97
C LEU A 169 -18.35 12.40 -1.52
N ILE A 170 -19.13 12.00 -2.53
CA ILE A 170 -19.12 10.60 -2.98
C ILE A 170 -18.38 10.37 -4.31
N ASN A 171 -18.30 11.38 -5.18
CA ASN A 171 -17.74 11.24 -6.52
C ASN A 171 -16.23 11.49 -6.55
N ASN A 172 -15.49 10.73 -5.76
CA ASN A 172 -14.03 10.77 -5.69
C ASN A 172 -13.47 9.40 -5.29
N ASN A 173 -12.14 9.26 -5.31
CA ASN A 173 -11.43 8.01 -5.02
C ASN A 173 -10.59 8.10 -3.74
N ALA A 174 -11.06 8.83 -2.73
CA ALA A 174 -10.31 8.99 -1.50
C ALA A 174 -10.06 7.66 -0.78
N PHE A 175 -11.02 6.72 -0.83
CA PHE A 175 -10.89 5.39 -0.24
C PHE A 175 -9.81 4.55 -0.93
N SER A 176 -9.84 4.48 -2.27
CA SER A 176 -8.82 3.75 -3.05
C SER A 176 -7.44 4.35 -2.88
N SER A 177 -7.33 5.70 -2.94
CA SER A 177 -6.05 6.41 -2.81
C SER A 177 -5.43 6.21 -1.42
N ALA A 178 -6.22 6.29 -0.35
CA ALA A 178 -5.76 6.06 1.01
C ALA A 178 -5.36 4.59 1.24
N SER A 179 -6.17 3.64 0.77
CA SER A 179 -5.86 2.21 0.86
C SER A 179 -4.57 1.86 0.11
N ALA A 180 -4.38 2.43 -1.10
CA ALA A 180 -3.16 2.26 -1.87
C ALA A 180 -1.94 2.86 -1.16
N ALA A 181 -2.07 4.06 -0.60
CA ALA A 181 -0.99 4.74 0.12
C ALA A 181 -0.49 3.91 1.32
N LEU A 182 -1.40 3.39 2.14
CA LEU A 182 -1.05 2.54 3.28
C LEU A 182 -0.39 1.23 2.83
N ALA A 183 -0.93 0.56 1.81
CA ALA A 183 -0.33 -0.66 1.28
C ALA A 183 1.06 -0.42 0.66
N VAL A 184 1.27 0.69 -0.03
CA VAL A 184 2.57 1.07 -0.60
C VAL A 184 3.61 1.34 0.49
N ALA A 185 3.23 2.00 1.58
CA ALA A 185 4.10 2.18 2.74
C ALA A 185 4.49 0.85 3.40
N ASP A 186 3.56 -0.10 3.49
CA ASP A 186 3.85 -1.44 4.02
C ASP A 186 4.73 -2.26 3.07
N CYS A 187 4.53 -2.12 1.75
CA CYS A 187 5.38 -2.76 0.75
C CYS A 187 6.84 -2.29 0.86
N ALA A 188 7.07 -1.01 1.15
CA ALA A 188 8.42 -0.50 1.38
C ALA A 188 9.11 -1.21 2.56
N ARG A 189 8.40 -1.36 3.70
CA ARG A 189 8.92 -2.08 4.87
C ARG A 189 9.17 -3.56 4.59
N LEU A 190 8.27 -4.20 3.85
CA LEU A 190 8.43 -5.59 3.44
C LEU A 190 9.67 -5.78 2.56
N LEU A 191 9.91 -4.89 1.59
CA LEU A 191 11.11 -4.95 0.74
C LEU A 191 12.40 -4.73 1.55
N ASP A 192 12.37 -3.85 2.57
CA ASP A 192 13.50 -3.67 3.47
C ASP A 192 13.79 -4.94 4.29
N ALA A 193 12.75 -5.60 4.79
CA ALA A 193 12.89 -6.86 5.51
C ALA A 193 13.38 -8.01 4.60
N LEU A 194 12.92 -8.05 3.34
CA LEU A 194 13.38 -9.00 2.33
C LEU A 194 14.87 -8.82 1.99
N ASP A 195 15.38 -7.58 1.93
CA ASP A 195 16.80 -7.33 1.74
C ASP A 195 17.62 -7.85 2.94
N VAL A 196 17.13 -7.62 4.16
CA VAL A 196 17.78 -8.11 5.39
C VAL A 196 17.76 -9.62 5.46
N ALA A 197 16.62 -10.27 5.16
CA ALA A 197 16.51 -11.72 5.11
C ALA A 197 17.43 -12.30 4.04
N GLY A 198 17.45 -11.73 2.84
CA GLY A 198 18.35 -12.15 1.77
C GLY A 198 19.82 -11.98 2.12
N ALA A 199 20.23 -10.91 2.81
CA ALA A 199 21.60 -10.73 3.28
C ALA A 199 21.98 -11.80 4.32
N LEU A 200 21.08 -12.10 5.27
CA LEU A 200 21.28 -13.15 6.26
C LEU A 200 21.34 -14.54 5.60
N ASP A 201 20.52 -14.79 4.57
CA ASP A 201 20.57 -16.00 3.76
C ASP A 201 21.92 -16.19 3.05
N LEU A 202 22.50 -15.10 2.50
CA LEU A 202 23.83 -15.17 1.88
C LEU A 202 24.88 -15.68 2.89
N GLU A 203 24.86 -15.17 4.12
CA GLU A 203 25.76 -15.62 5.18
C GLU A 203 25.43 -17.06 5.67
N ALA A 204 24.16 -17.34 5.88
CA ALA A 204 23.69 -18.67 6.26
C ALA A 204 24.05 -19.76 5.23
N PHE A 205 24.05 -19.42 3.95
CA PHE A 205 24.39 -20.33 2.84
C PHE A 205 25.90 -20.41 2.57
N ALA A 206 26.68 -19.48 3.07
CA ALA A 206 28.09 -19.19 2.70
C ALA A 206 28.19 -18.89 1.20
N ALA A 207 27.42 -17.93 0.75
CA ALA A 207 27.27 -17.55 -0.67
C ALA A 207 28.45 -16.71 -1.19
N ASN A 208 28.57 -16.65 -2.51
CA ASN A 208 29.59 -15.87 -3.19
C ASN A 208 29.13 -14.40 -3.40
N LEU A 209 29.81 -13.47 -2.74
CA LEU A 209 29.48 -12.04 -2.78
C LEU A 209 29.92 -11.31 -4.06
N SER A 210 30.48 -11.99 -5.07
CA SER A 210 30.81 -11.35 -6.35
C SER A 210 29.61 -10.67 -7.04
N ILE A 211 28.39 -11.08 -6.68
CA ILE A 211 27.14 -10.44 -7.11
C ILE A 211 27.00 -8.99 -6.64
N LEU A 212 27.73 -8.56 -5.62
CA LEU A 212 27.72 -7.21 -5.06
C LEU A 212 28.86 -6.32 -5.62
N HIS A 213 29.62 -6.83 -6.61
CA HIS A 213 30.71 -6.05 -7.20
C HIS A 213 30.18 -4.76 -7.88
N PRO A 214 30.81 -3.58 -7.68
CA PRO A 214 30.33 -2.30 -8.24
C PRO A 214 30.08 -2.31 -9.75
N ALA A 215 30.86 -3.07 -10.51
CA ALA A 215 30.70 -3.23 -11.97
C ALA A 215 29.28 -3.74 -12.37
N VAL A 216 28.56 -4.40 -11.46
CA VAL A 216 27.18 -4.85 -11.72
C VAL A 216 26.27 -3.63 -11.96
N ALA A 217 26.35 -2.63 -11.10
CA ALA A 217 25.59 -1.39 -11.24
C ALA A 217 26.09 -0.51 -12.40
N GLU A 218 27.40 -0.51 -12.69
CA GLU A 218 27.99 0.25 -13.79
C GLU A 218 27.52 -0.26 -15.15
N THR A 219 27.45 -1.58 -15.30
CA THR A 219 27.06 -2.22 -16.56
C THR A 219 25.56 -2.31 -16.78
N ARG A 220 24.75 -2.22 -15.72
CA ARG A 220 23.28 -2.24 -15.75
C ARG A 220 22.70 -1.19 -14.80
N PRO A 221 22.62 0.08 -15.21
CA PRO A 221 22.36 1.20 -14.30
C PRO A 221 20.89 1.43 -13.98
N TYR A 222 20.17 0.39 -13.53
CA TYR A 222 18.84 0.51 -12.96
C TYR A 222 18.93 1.10 -11.55
N ASP A 223 18.08 2.05 -11.22
CA ASP A 223 18.13 2.75 -9.93
C ASP A 223 17.80 1.82 -8.76
N GLY A 224 16.80 0.95 -8.89
CA GLY A 224 16.48 -0.05 -7.89
C GLY A 224 17.61 -1.08 -7.67
N LEU A 225 18.31 -1.48 -8.75
CA LEU A 225 19.49 -2.34 -8.63
C LEU A 225 20.61 -1.67 -7.84
N ARG A 226 20.92 -0.40 -8.16
CA ARG A 226 21.92 0.40 -7.43
C ARG A 226 21.57 0.51 -5.94
N ALA A 227 20.33 0.83 -5.65
CA ALA A 227 19.85 0.96 -4.27
C ALA A 227 19.98 -0.38 -3.50
N THR A 228 19.58 -1.50 -4.13
CA THR A 228 19.68 -2.83 -3.52
C THR A 228 21.12 -3.26 -3.31
N LEU A 229 22.03 -3.01 -4.29
CA LEU A 229 23.45 -3.32 -4.15
C LEU A 229 24.09 -2.54 -3.00
N ALA A 230 23.82 -1.25 -2.89
CA ALA A 230 24.30 -0.42 -1.79
C ALA A 230 23.81 -0.95 -0.46
N ARG A 231 22.52 -1.20 -0.32
CA ARG A 231 21.92 -1.71 0.92
C ARG A 231 22.47 -3.08 1.33
N LEU A 232 22.59 -4.03 0.41
CA LEU A 232 23.17 -5.35 0.71
C LEU A 232 24.64 -5.26 1.12
N THR A 233 25.41 -4.35 0.47
CA THR A 233 26.81 -4.09 0.83
C THR A 233 26.93 -3.54 2.26
N ASP A 234 26.04 -2.60 2.63
CA ASP A 234 26.01 -2.02 3.97
C ASP A 234 25.57 -3.05 5.03
N LEU A 235 24.56 -3.86 4.73
CA LEU A 235 24.11 -4.95 5.63
C LEU A 235 25.22 -5.95 5.91
N LEU A 236 26.01 -6.29 4.91
CA LEU A 236 27.09 -7.27 4.95
C LEU A 236 28.47 -6.65 5.29
N ALA A 237 28.53 -5.38 5.67
CA ALA A 237 29.79 -4.73 6.04
C ALA A 237 30.45 -5.44 7.22
N GLY A 238 31.69 -5.91 7.04
CA GLY A 238 32.43 -6.68 8.04
C GLY A 238 32.11 -8.17 8.13
N SER A 239 31.27 -8.69 7.22
CA SER A 239 30.95 -10.11 7.12
C SER A 239 32.17 -10.96 6.78
N TYR A 240 32.23 -12.16 7.34
CA TYR A 240 33.23 -13.17 7.00
C TYR A 240 33.25 -13.54 5.50
N LEU A 241 32.14 -13.31 4.80
CA LEU A 241 32.01 -13.65 3.39
C LEU A 241 32.92 -12.80 2.46
N TRP A 242 33.47 -11.69 2.97
CA TRP A 242 34.45 -10.87 2.25
C TRP A 242 35.85 -11.47 2.27
N ASP A 243 36.12 -12.49 3.11
CA ASP A 243 37.39 -13.17 3.18
C ASP A 243 37.60 -14.10 1.97
N ASN A 244 38.85 -14.19 1.50
CA ASN A 244 39.18 -15.07 0.40
C ASN A 244 38.88 -16.54 0.74
N GLY A 245 38.06 -17.19 -0.09
CA GLY A 245 37.72 -18.60 0.09
C GLY A 245 36.60 -18.87 1.09
N ALA A 246 35.94 -17.84 1.61
CA ALA A 246 34.78 -17.99 2.49
C ALA A 246 33.54 -18.56 1.77
N ALA A 247 33.35 -18.22 0.50
CA ALA A 247 32.26 -18.74 -0.29
C ALA A 247 32.40 -20.26 -0.53
N ARG A 248 31.33 -20.99 -0.27
CA ARG A 248 31.31 -22.45 -0.42
C ARG A 248 31.30 -22.91 -1.88
N ASN A 249 30.69 -22.12 -2.75
CA ASN A 249 30.56 -22.41 -4.18
C ASN A 249 31.20 -21.31 -5.04
N LEU A 250 31.69 -21.70 -6.20
CA LEU A 250 32.12 -20.73 -7.22
C LEU A 250 30.89 -19.97 -7.77
N GLN A 251 29.77 -20.68 -7.95
CA GLN A 251 28.49 -20.12 -8.35
C GLN A 251 27.36 -20.76 -7.53
N ASP A 252 26.53 -19.89 -6.93
CA ASP A 252 25.36 -20.29 -6.17
C ASP A 252 24.12 -20.48 -7.07
N PRO A 253 23.04 -21.08 -6.57
CA PRO A 253 21.75 -21.10 -7.26
C PRO A 253 21.27 -19.69 -7.62
N LEU A 254 20.46 -19.56 -8.68
CA LEU A 254 20.00 -18.26 -9.19
C LEU A 254 19.28 -17.40 -8.15
N THR A 255 18.55 -18.02 -7.22
CA THR A 255 17.82 -17.28 -6.18
C THR A 255 18.73 -16.54 -5.19
N PHE A 256 19.99 -16.95 -5.04
CA PHE A 256 21.04 -16.20 -4.34
C PHE A 256 21.73 -15.21 -5.29
N ARG A 257 22.16 -15.66 -6.49
CA ARG A 257 22.91 -14.82 -7.43
C ARG A 257 22.12 -13.64 -8.00
N CYS A 258 20.81 -13.82 -8.24
CA CYS A 258 19.95 -12.81 -8.81
C CYS A 258 19.27 -11.92 -7.74
N LEU A 259 19.59 -12.10 -6.46
CA LEU A 259 18.98 -11.35 -5.36
C LEU A 259 18.97 -9.84 -5.62
N PRO A 260 20.10 -9.17 -5.93
CA PRO A 260 20.10 -7.72 -6.18
C PRO A 260 19.22 -7.32 -7.36
N ASN A 261 19.20 -8.13 -8.43
CA ASN A 261 18.45 -7.83 -9.64
C ASN A 261 16.93 -7.94 -9.42
N VAL A 262 16.49 -8.99 -8.71
CA VAL A 262 15.07 -9.26 -8.47
C VAL A 262 14.50 -8.23 -7.48
N HIS A 263 15.20 -7.97 -6.38
CA HIS A 263 14.80 -6.96 -5.41
C HIS A 263 14.85 -5.55 -6.01
N GLY A 264 15.88 -5.26 -6.82
CA GLY A 264 15.99 -3.98 -7.54
C GLY A 264 14.82 -3.71 -8.47
N ALA A 265 14.33 -4.71 -9.19
CA ALA A 265 13.16 -4.56 -10.06
C ALA A 265 11.89 -4.21 -9.25
N ALA A 266 11.71 -4.80 -8.06
CA ALA A 266 10.60 -4.45 -7.18
C ALA A 266 10.74 -3.03 -6.60
N ARG A 267 11.96 -2.56 -6.31
CA ARG A 267 12.22 -1.19 -5.86
C ARG A 267 11.93 -0.15 -6.95
N ASP A 268 12.29 -0.43 -8.21
CA ASP A 268 11.92 0.43 -9.33
C ASP A 268 10.39 0.52 -9.49
N ALA A 269 9.68 -0.61 -9.37
CA ALA A 269 8.23 -0.63 -9.40
C ALA A 269 7.62 0.14 -8.21
N LEU A 270 8.17 -0.02 -7.00
CA LEU A 270 7.73 0.72 -5.81
C LEU A 270 7.91 2.22 -5.99
N ALA A 271 9.06 2.68 -6.47
CA ALA A 271 9.32 4.10 -6.73
C ALA A 271 8.34 4.68 -7.76
N PHE A 272 7.98 3.92 -8.78
CA PHE A 272 6.96 4.33 -9.75
C PHE A 272 5.58 4.48 -9.08
N VAL A 273 5.16 3.51 -8.27
CA VAL A 273 3.84 3.56 -7.60
C VAL A 273 3.77 4.66 -6.55
N MET A 274 4.83 4.88 -5.76
CA MET A 274 4.89 5.98 -4.78
C MET A 274 4.59 7.32 -5.44
N ARG A 275 5.16 7.58 -6.60
CA ARG A 275 4.90 8.80 -7.38
C ARG A 275 3.44 8.90 -7.83
N GLN A 276 2.79 7.79 -8.23
CA GLN A 276 1.36 7.81 -8.57
C GLN A 276 0.49 8.07 -7.33
N VAL A 277 0.83 7.48 -6.20
CA VAL A 277 0.15 7.72 -4.93
C VAL A 277 0.24 9.20 -4.54
N GLU A 278 1.41 9.82 -4.59
CA GLU A 278 1.59 11.24 -4.25
C GLU A 278 0.77 12.17 -5.16
N ILE A 279 0.67 11.87 -6.45
CA ILE A 279 -0.21 12.60 -7.37
C ILE A 279 -1.66 12.48 -6.91
N GLU A 280 -2.12 11.25 -6.63
CA GLU A 280 -3.52 11.03 -6.23
C GLU A 280 -3.84 11.60 -4.84
N LEU A 281 -2.88 11.66 -3.93
CA LEU A 281 -3.08 12.31 -2.63
C LEU A 281 -3.35 13.82 -2.76
N ASN A 282 -2.89 14.45 -3.84
CA ASN A 282 -2.94 15.90 -4.08
C ASN A 282 -3.80 16.28 -5.30
N ALA A 283 -4.52 15.34 -5.89
CA ALA A 283 -5.38 15.57 -7.04
C ALA A 283 -6.76 16.10 -6.63
N SER A 284 -7.42 16.85 -7.51
CA SER A 284 -8.86 17.05 -7.47
C SER A 284 -9.55 15.96 -8.26
N GLN A 285 -10.16 15.00 -7.58
CA GLN A 285 -10.80 13.82 -8.20
C GLN A 285 -12.29 14.04 -8.49
N ASP A 286 -12.81 15.24 -8.28
CA ASP A 286 -14.23 15.59 -8.41
C ASP A 286 -14.66 15.76 -9.88
N ASN A 287 -15.97 15.71 -10.11
CA ASN A 287 -16.65 16.04 -11.35
C ASN A 287 -18.07 16.56 -11.06
N PRO A 288 -18.43 17.77 -11.51
CA PRO A 288 -17.60 18.75 -12.23
C PRO A 288 -16.62 19.46 -11.34
N ILE A 289 -15.52 19.96 -11.89
CA ILE A 289 -14.59 20.87 -11.20
C ILE A 289 -14.99 22.33 -11.42
N VAL A 290 -14.61 23.19 -10.47
CA VAL A 290 -14.81 24.64 -10.55
C VAL A 290 -13.53 25.29 -11.07
N VAL A 291 -13.63 26.05 -12.16
CA VAL A 291 -12.55 26.86 -12.72
C VAL A 291 -12.84 28.31 -12.37
N ALA A 292 -12.19 28.81 -11.30
CA ALA A 292 -12.50 30.12 -10.74
C ALA A 292 -12.25 31.28 -11.71
N ASP A 293 -11.11 31.25 -12.43
CA ASP A 293 -10.73 32.29 -13.38
C ASP A 293 -11.67 32.39 -14.59
N GLU A 294 -12.38 31.31 -14.91
CA GLU A 294 -13.36 31.24 -15.99
C GLU A 294 -14.81 31.38 -15.48
N GLU A 295 -15.01 31.52 -14.18
CA GLU A 295 -16.33 31.59 -13.54
C GLU A 295 -17.31 30.48 -13.98
N ARG A 296 -16.83 29.23 -14.12
CA ARG A 296 -17.67 28.11 -14.59
C ARG A 296 -17.31 26.78 -13.94
N LEU A 297 -18.24 25.84 -14.04
CA LEU A 297 -18.01 24.44 -13.75
C LEU A 297 -17.77 23.67 -15.06
N VAL A 298 -16.79 22.75 -15.03
CA VAL A 298 -16.39 21.96 -16.18
C VAL A 298 -16.57 20.48 -15.85
N SER A 299 -17.36 19.77 -16.69
CA SER A 299 -17.49 18.31 -16.57
C SER A 299 -16.22 17.63 -17.06
N VAL A 300 -15.66 16.76 -16.21
CA VAL A 300 -14.38 16.07 -16.40
C VAL A 300 -14.50 14.62 -15.95
N ALA A 301 -13.43 13.85 -16.12
CA ALA A 301 -13.32 12.46 -15.65
C ALA A 301 -12.18 12.29 -14.63
N ASN A 302 -11.98 13.26 -13.74
CA ASN A 302 -10.88 13.26 -12.77
C ASN A 302 -10.99 12.15 -11.71
N PHE A 303 -12.14 11.48 -11.66
CA PHE A 303 -12.35 10.27 -10.86
C PHE A 303 -11.81 8.99 -11.53
N ASP A 304 -11.28 9.05 -12.76
CA ASP A 304 -10.61 7.91 -13.39
C ASP A 304 -9.16 7.82 -12.92
N ILE A 305 -8.88 6.89 -12.00
CA ILE A 305 -7.55 6.68 -11.43
C ILE A 305 -6.85 5.43 -12.01
N LEU A 306 -7.07 5.16 -13.30
CA LEU A 306 -6.40 4.05 -13.98
C LEU A 306 -4.87 4.08 -13.84
N PRO A 307 -4.16 5.24 -13.86
CA PRO A 307 -2.72 5.27 -13.64
C PRO A 307 -2.30 4.63 -12.30
N LEU A 308 -3.02 4.91 -11.22
CA LEU A 308 -2.76 4.29 -9.91
C LEU A 308 -3.07 2.78 -9.94
N ALA A 309 -4.21 2.37 -10.49
CA ALA A 309 -4.59 0.95 -10.55
C ALA A 309 -3.57 0.11 -11.34
N ALA A 310 -3.13 0.59 -12.50
CA ALA A 310 -2.12 -0.07 -13.32
C ALA A 310 -0.75 -0.10 -12.64
N ALA A 311 -0.38 0.95 -11.92
CA ALA A 311 0.85 1.00 -11.13
C ALA A 311 0.85 -0.03 -9.99
N LEU A 312 -0.27 -0.19 -9.28
CA LEU A 312 -0.44 -1.21 -8.25
C LEU A 312 -0.37 -2.64 -8.82
N ASP A 313 -0.90 -2.87 -10.03
CA ASP A 313 -0.74 -4.13 -10.75
C ASP A 313 0.75 -4.40 -11.07
N PHE A 314 1.45 -3.40 -11.57
CA PHE A 314 2.89 -3.49 -11.86
C PHE A 314 3.72 -3.83 -10.62
N LEU A 315 3.44 -3.19 -9.48
CA LEU A 315 4.13 -3.49 -8.22
C LEU A 315 3.88 -4.94 -7.77
N ARG A 316 2.65 -5.43 -7.84
CA ARG A 316 2.32 -6.82 -7.47
C ARG A 316 3.01 -7.84 -8.39
N ILE A 317 3.09 -7.55 -9.69
CA ILE A 317 3.84 -8.38 -10.65
C ILE A 317 5.32 -8.40 -10.30
N ALA A 318 5.91 -7.25 -9.95
CA ALA A 318 7.33 -7.16 -9.59
C ALA A 318 7.67 -7.79 -8.22
N LEU A 319 6.71 -7.76 -7.27
CA LEU A 319 6.89 -8.35 -5.94
C LEU A 319 6.84 -9.89 -5.96
N ALA A 320 6.05 -10.51 -6.85
CA ALA A 320 5.89 -11.97 -6.90
C ALA A 320 7.22 -12.73 -7.11
N PRO A 321 8.14 -12.35 -8.02
CA PRO A 321 9.46 -12.99 -8.12
C PRO A 321 10.33 -12.82 -6.87
N VAL A 322 10.19 -11.72 -6.13
CA VAL A 322 10.94 -11.51 -4.86
C VAL A 322 10.50 -12.54 -3.84
N LEU A 323 9.18 -12.68 -3.62
CA LEU A 323 8.62 -13.67 -2.68
C LEU A 323 8.95 -15.11 -3.12
N THR A 324 8.87 -15.42 -4.41
CA THR A 324 9.27 -16.74 -4.93
C THR A 324 10.76 -17.01 -4.66
N SER A 325 11.62 -16.01 -4.81
CA SER A 325 13.06 -16.17 -4.55
C SER A 325 13.37 -16.33 -3.08
N ALA A 326 12.63 -15.68 -2.19
CA ALA A 326 12.71 -15.84 -0.74
C ALA A 326 12.36 -17.27 -0.32
N ASP A 327 11.22 -17.79 -0.78
CA ASP A 327 10.81 -19.19 -0.57
C ASP A 327 11.89 -20.18 -1.04
N GLU A 328 12.41 -20.00 -2.22
CA GLU A 328 13.43 -20.85 -2.80
C GLU A 328 14.78 -20.80 -2.06
N ARG A 329 15.18 -19.65 -1.48
CA ARG A 329 16.39 -19.56 -0.63
C ARG A 329 16.18 -20.31 0.67
N LEU A 330 15.07 -20.09 1.33
CA LEU A 330 14.67 -20.79 2.55
C LEU A 330 14.70 -22.32 2.37
N ILE A 331 14.06 -22.83 1.31
CA ILE A 331 14.03 -24.28 1.00
C ILE A 331 15.43 -24.82 0.80
N LYS A 332 16.32 -24.07 0.14
CA LYS A 332 17.71 -24.50 -0.09
C LYS A 332 18.55 -24.53 1.19
N LEU A 333 18.27 -23.67 2.15
CA LEU A 333 18.91 -23.73 3.47
C LEU A 333 18.54 -24.99 4.24
N LEU A 334 17.31 -25.48 4.09
CA LEU A 334 16.81 -26.69 4.74
C LEU A 334 17.36 -27.99 4.15
N GLN A 335 17.98 -27.97 2.97
CA GLN A 335 18.46 -29.16 2.26
C GLN A 335 19.96 -29.35 2.42
N ALA A 336 20.40 -30.42 3.08
CA ALA A 336 21.78 -30.70 3.38
C ALA A 336 22.71 -30.70 2.14
N PRO A 337 22.35 -31.28 0.99
CA PRO A 337 23.21 -31.26 -0.21
C PRO A 337 23.47 -29.85 -0.74
N LEU A 338 22.53 -28.94 -0.54
CA LEU A 338 22.61 -27.55 -1.03
C LEU A 338 23.25 -26.61 -0.02
N SER A 339 22.86 -26.69 1.26
CA SER A 339 23.36 -25.80 2.31
C SER A 339 24.70 -26.25 2.91
N GLY A 340 24.99 -27.55 2.85
CA GLY A 340 26.10 -28.16 3.58
C GLY A 340 25.90 -28.15 5.10
N LEU A 341 24.66 -27.94 5.56
CA LEU A 341 24.21 -28.05 6.93
C LEU A 341 23.35 -29.33 7.08
N PRO A 342 23.07 -29.79 8.30
CA PRO A 342 22.20 -30.95 8.49
C PRO A 342 20.81 -30.72 7.86
N GLU A 343 20.17 -31.82 7.42
CA GLU A 343 18.84 -31.80 6.82
C GLU A 343 17.84 -31.17 7.78
N GLY A 344 16.96 -30.27 7.26
CA GLY A 344 15.99 -29.51 8.06
C GLY A 344 16.62 -28.59 9.11
N LEU A 345 17.92 -28.37 9.06
CA LEU A 345 18.70 -27.65 10.08
C LEU A 345 18.58 -28.31 11.46
N ALA A 346 18.50 -29.62 11.52
CA ALA A 346 18.53 -30.38 12.76
C ALA A 346 19.92 -30.33 13.41
N VAL A 347 19.98 -30.32 14.74
CA VAL A 347 21.26 -30.30 15.47
C VAL A 347 22.08 -31.59 15.24
N ARG A 348 21.38 -32.70 15.02
CA ARG A 348 21.96 -34.00 14.64
C ARG A 348 20.98 -34.84 13.83
N ASP A 349 21.48 -35.79 13.07
CA ASP A 349 20.66 -36.81 12.44
C ASP A 349 20.04 -37.73 13.50
N GLY A 350 18.74 -38.00 13.38
CA GLY A 350 18.01 -38.88 14.29
C GLY A 350 16.67 -39.30 13.71
N LEU A 351 16.09 -40.35 14.24
CA LEU A 351 14.75 -40.77 13.86
C LEU A 351 13.74 -39.71 14.35
N ALA A 352 12.94 -39.15 13.44
CA ALA A 352 11.96 -38.10 13.72
C ALA A 352 12.56 -36.72 14.10
N GLU A 353 13.81 -36.45 13.76
CA GLU A 353 14.44 -35.15 13.92
C GLU A 353 14.27 -34.33 12.63
N ASP A 354 13.02 -33.93 12.33
CA ASP A 354 12.71 -33.12 11.15
C ASP A 354 13.05 -31.62 11.30
N SER A 355 13.27 -31.18 12.52
CA SER A 355 13.56 -29.78 12.88
C SER A 355 12.68 -28.80 12.11
N LEU A 356 13.26 -27.90 11.31
CA LEU A 356 12.51 -26.88 10.58
C LEU A 356 12.01 -27.29 9.18
N THR A 357 12.19 -28.56 8.76
CA THR A 357 11.83 -29.03 7.41
C THR A 357 10.40 -28.67 7.01
N GLN A 358 9.46 -28.73 7.95
CA GLN A 358 8.05 -28.47 7.65
C GLN A 358 7.75 -27.00 7.30
N PHE A 359 8.64 -26.07 7.59
CA PHE A 359 8.51 -24.69 7.12
C PHE A 359 8.55 -24.57 5.59
N ALA A 360 9.19 -25.51 4.88
CA ALA A 360 9.15 -25.55 3.41
C ALA A 360 7.72 -25.68 2.86
N HIS A 361 6.86 -26.48 3.52
CA HIS A 361 5.46 -26.60 3.09
C HIS A 361 4.66 -25.34 3.39
N ALA A 362 4.86 -24.75 4.56
CA ALA A 362 4.16 -23.52 4.93
C ALA A 362 4.56 -22.35 4.00
N SER A 363 5.86 -22.21 3.70
CA SER A 363 6.37 -21.13 2.84
C SER A 363 5.87 -21.27 1.40
N GLN A 364 5.85 -22.50 0.85
CA GLN A 364 5.30 -22.75 -0.48
C GLN A 364 3.80 -22.43 -0.58
N ALA A 365 3.01 -22.77 0.44
CA ALA A 365 1.58 -22.44 0.47
C ALA A 365 1.36 -20.92 0.46
N LEU A 366 2.07 -20.17 1.31
CA LEU A 366 2.02 -18.70 1.35
C LEU A 366 2.44 -18.08 0.01
N THR A 367 3.51 -18.58 -0.58
CA THR A 367 4.05 -18.10 -1.87
C THR A 367 3.08 -18.38 -3.03
N ALA A 368 2.44 -19.54 -3.04
CA ALA A 368 1.45 -19.89 -4.06
C ALA A 368 0.25 -18.91 -4.03
N GLU A 369 -0.29 -18.61 -2.85
CA GLU A 369 -1.37 -17.62 -2.71
C GLU A 369 -0.91 -16.21 -3.10
N ALA A 370 0.27 -15.78 -2.64
CA ALA A 370 0.82 -14.48 -2.99
C ALA A 370 0.98 -14.29 -4.51
N ARG A 371 1.42 -15.32 -5.23
CA ARG A 371 1.57 -15.28 -6.69
C ARG A 371 0.23 -15.14 -7.42
N LEU A 372 -0.85 -15.74 -6.91
CA LEU A 372 -2.20 -15.57 -7.49
C LEU A 372 -2.70 -14.13 -7.34
N LEU A 373 -2.30 -13.44 -6.26
CA LEU A 373 -2.63 -12.02 -6.05
C LEU A 373 -1.89 -11.08 -7.01
N ALA A 374 -0.83 -11.54 -7.68
CA ALA A 374 -0.08 -10.75 -8.67
C ALA A 374 -0.81 -10.61 -10.02
N GLN A 375 -1.91 -11.34 -10.26
CA GLN A 375 -2.68 -11.18 -11.49
C GLN A 375 -3.21 -9.75 -11.62
N PRO A 376 -3.05 -9.09 -12.78
CA PRO A 376 -3.60 -7.76 -13.04
C PRO A 376 -5.12 -7.71 -12.83
N VAL A 377 -5.62 -6.57 -12.38
CA VAL A 377 -7.05 -6.31 -12.21
C VAL A 377 -7.50 -5.04 -12.91
N SER A 378 -6.56 -4.23 -13.40
CA SER A 378 -6.84 -2.97 -14.11
C SER A 378 -7.32 -3.14 -15.56
N PHE A 379 -7.41 -4.37 -16.06
CA PHE A 379 -8.05 -4.63 -17.34
C PHE A 379 -9.56 -4.50 -17.22
N GLU A 380 -10.17 -3.84 -18.21
CA GLU A 380 -11.57 -3.46 -18.14
C GLU A 380 -12.54 -4.64 -18.28
N LEU A 381 -13.67 -4.53 -17.59
CA LEU A 381 -14.83 -5.36 -17.84
C LEU A 381 -15.63 -4.77 -19.00
N ALA A 382 -15.93 -5.58 -20.03
CA ALA A 382 -16.69 -5.16 -21.21
C ALA A 382 -18.20 -5.13 -20.92
N SER A 383 -18.63 -4.37 -19.90
CA SER A 383 -20.03 -4.22 -19.55
C SER A 383 -20.33 -2.83 -19.01
N SER A 384 -21.57 -2.39 -19.15
CA SER A 384 -22.07 -1.15 -18.57
C SER A 384 -22.93 -1.44 -17.35
N THR A 385 -22.69 -0.72 -16.26
CA THR A 385 -23.42 -0.86 -15.00
C THR A 385 -24.72 -0.03 -14.98
N HIS A 386 -24.85 0.96 -15.87
CA HIS A 386 -25.96 1.90 -15.88
C HIS A 386 -26.67 1.99 -17.23
N PRO A 387 -27.96 2.37 -17.25
CA PRO A 387 -28.68 2.65 -18.48
C PRO A 387 -27.95 3.69 -19.36
N GLU A 388 -28.12 3.59 -20.65
CA GLU A 388 -27.47 4.42 -21.67
C GLU A 388 -25.92 4.31 -21.72
N GLY A 389 -25.31 3.32 -21.03
CA GLY A 389 -23.87 3.14 -21.03
C GLY A 389 -23.09 4.31 -20.41
N ILE A 390 -23.69 5.06 -19.49
CA ILE A 390 -23.08 6.25 -18.90
C ILE A 390 -21.84 5.93 -18.03
N GLU A 391 -21.76 4.70 -17.52
CA GLU A 391 -20.64 4.17 -16.74
C GLU A 391 -20.21 2.85 -17.36
N ASP A 392 -19.45 2.91 -18.45
CA ASP A 392 -19.00 1.78 -19.26
C ASP A 392 -17.49 1.48 -19.09
N ARG A 393 -16.84 2.12 -18.12
CA ARG A 393 -15.43 1.91 -17.74
C ARG A 393 -15.27 1.55 -16.27
N THR A 394 -14.20 0.82 -15.95
CA THR A 394 -13.83 0.48 -14.58
C THR A 394 -12.30 0.51 -14.43
N THR A 395 -11.77 1.01 -13.32
CA THR A 395 -10.33 0.97 -13.02
C THR A 395 -9.95 -0.18 -12.10
N MET A 396 -10.89 -0.65 -11.28
CA MET A 396 -10.70 -1.64 -10.23
C MET A 396 -9.62 -1.26 -9.20
N ALA A 397 -9.33 0.03 -9.02
CA ALA A 397 -8.31 0.53 -8.11
C ALA A 397 -8.48 0.02 -6.65
N PRO A 398 -9.70 -0.01 -6.05
CA PRO A 398 -9.86 -0.54 -4.70
C PRO A 398 -9.54 -2.04 -4.63
N LEU A 399 -9.79 -2.81 -5.68
CA LEU A 399 -9.38 -4.22 -5.75
C LEU A 399 -7.86 -4.35 -5.87
N ALA A 400 -7.22 -3.51 -6.69
CA ALA A 400 -5.76 -3.49 -6.83
C ALA A 400 -5.06 -3.20 -5.50
N ALA A 401 -5.53 -2.18 -4.75
CA ALA A 401 -5.01 -1.83 -3.44
C ALA A 401 -5.20 -2.96 -2.41
N ARG A 402 -6.40 -3.55 -2.35
CA ARG A 402 -6.70 -4.68 -1.44
C ARG A 402 -5.83 -5.90 -1.74
N ARG A 403 -5.64 -6.27 -3.01
CA ARG A 403 -4.76 -7.39 -3.38
C ARG A 403 -3.30 -7.14 -3.04
N LEU A 404 -2.82 -5.90 -3.17
CA LEU A 404 -1.48 -5.55 -2.71
C LEU A 404 -1.34 -5.74 -1.20
N ALA A 405 -2.29 -5.23 -0.41
CA ALA A 405 -2.28 -5.41 1.05
C ALA A 405 -2.29 -6.90 1.46
N GLN A 406 -3.13 -7.72 0.82
CA GLN A 406 -3.16 -9.18 1.05
C GLN A 406 -1.83 -9.85 0.68
N MET A 407 -1.22 -9.45 -0.44
CA MET A 407 0.07 -10.00 -0.88
C MET A 407 1.20 -9.63 0.09
N ILE A 408 1.17 -8.42 0.65
CA ILE A 408 2.12 -7.97 1.67
C ILE A 408 1.96 -8.80 2.95
N GLU A 409 0.74 -9.03 3.41
CA GLU A 409 0.46 -9.86 4.59
C GLU A 409 1.03 -11.28 4.45
N LEU A 410 0.87 -11.90 3.29
CA LEU A 410 1.46 -13.21 2.99
C LEU A 410 3.00 -13.12 2.93
N GLY A 411 3.53 -12.05 2.34
CA GLY A 411 4.97 -11.78 2.29
C GLY A 411 5.60 -11.60 3.66
N GLU A 412 4.96 -10.87 4.56
CA GLU A 412 5.42 -10.72 5.96
C GLU A 412 5.53 -12.07 6.68
N ARG A 413 4.56 -12.96 6.49
CA ARG A 413 4.58 -14.33 7.06
C ARG A 413 5.72 -15.15 6.47
N LEU A 414 5.90 -15.10 5.16
CA LEU A 414 7.00 -15.78 4.46
C LEU A 414 8.36 -15.32 4.97
N VAL A 415 8.60 -14.00 5.03
CA VAL A 415 9.87 -13.42 5.51
C VAL A 415 10.13 -13.75 6.97
N SER A 416 9.08 -13.83 7.81
CA SER A 416 9.24 -14.26 9.19
C SER A 416 9.78 -15.68 9.30
N ILE A 417 9.32 -16.61 8.44
CA ILE A 417 9.85 -17.97 8.35
C ILE A 417 11.29 -17.93 7.83
N GLU A 418 11.57 -17.20 6.75
CA GLU A 418 12.89 -17.07 6.15
C GLU A 418 13.93 -16.58 7.16
N LEU A 419 13.62 -15.54 7.92
CA LEU A 419 14.50 -14.99 8.97
C LEU A 419 14.83 -16.01 10.08
N VAL A 420 13.84 -16.80 10.52
CA VAL A 420 14.03 -17.83 11.56
C VAL A 420 14.89 -18.97 11.03
N VAL A 421 14.63 -19.41 9.80
CA VAL A 421 15.43 -20.46 9.14
C VAL A 421 16.87 -20.00 8.92
N ALA A 422 17.07 -18.76 8.43
CA ALA A 422 18.41 -18.20 8.24
C ALA A 422 19.16 -18.07 9.57
N ALA A 423 18.51 -17.62 10.64
CA ALA A 423 19.12 -17.55 11.96
C ALA A 423 19.55 -18.93 12.48
N GLN A 424 18.71 -19.96 12.30
CA GLN A 424 19.04 -21.34 12.66
C GLN A 424 20.27 -21.87 11.89
N ALA A 425 20.33 -21.57 10.60
CA ALA A 425 21.45 -21.94 9.75
C ALA A 425 22.76 -21.23 10.16
N VAL A 426 22.69 -19.96 10.58
CA VAL A 426 23.84 -19.21 11.13
C VAL A 426 24.36 -19.85 12.41
N ASP A 427 23.49 -20.27 13.32
CA ASP A 427 23.90 -20.96 14.55
C ASP A 427 24.63 -22.27 14.23
N LEU A 428 24.09 -23.07 13.29
CA LEU A 428 24.70 -24.35 12.88
C LEU A 428 26.01 -24.16 12.10
N ARG A 429 26.28 -22.97 11.56
CA ARG A 429 27.60 -22.58 11.03
C ARG A 429 28.59 -22.11 12.10
N ASN A 430 28.32 -22.38 13.37
CA ASN A 430 29.11 -21.93 14.51
C ASN A 430 29.20 -20.40 14.64
N ARG A 431 28.17 -19.68 14.24
CA ARG A 431 28.07 -18.22 14.38
C ARG A 431 29.30 -17.49 13.83
N PRO A 432 29.52 -17.52 12.52
CA PRO A 432 30.64 -16.80 11.92
C PRO A 432 30.48 -15.29 12.18
N VAL A 433 31.50 -14.50 11.89
CA VAL A 433 31.41 -13.03 11.99
C VAL A 433 30.43 -12.54 10.92
N LEU A 434 29.26 -12.11 11.34
CA LEU A 434 28.22 -11.56 10.46
C LEU A 434 28.51 -10.10 10.12
N GLY A 435 27.90 -9.60 9.04
CA GLY A 435 27.87 -8.17 8.73
C GLY A 435 27.20 -7.35 9.82
N THR A 436 27.43 -6.05 9.81
CA THR A 436 26.88 -5.16 10.85
C THR A 436 25.35 -5.19 10.88
N GLY A 437 24.70 -5.09 9.70
CA GLY A 437 23.24 -5.12 9.61
C GLY A 437 22.66 -6.49 9.89
N THR A 438 23.30 -7.55 9.40
CA THR A 438 22.84 -8.93 9.63
C THR A 438 23.07 -9.40 11.07
N THR A 439 24.12 -8.92 11.76
CA THR A 439 24.30 -9.13 13.21
C THR A 439 23.12 -8.56 14.00
N ARG A 440 22.69 -7.33 13.67
CA ARG A 440 21.52 -6.71 14.30
C ARG A 440 20.26 -7.52 14.02
N ALA A 441 20.03 -7.90 12.78
CA ALA A 441 18.85 -8.67 12.38
C ALA A 441 18.80 -10.04 13.06
N TYR A 442 19.93 -10.78 13.09
CA TYR A 442 20.07 -12.04 13.80
C TYR A 442 19.70 -11.87 15.29
N GLY A 443 20.24 -10.83 15.95
CA GLY A 443 19.92 -10.53 17.34
C GLY A 443 18.43 -10.29 17.57
N LEU A 444 17.80 -9.45 16.74
CA LEU A 444 16.35 -9.16 16.82
C LEU A 444 15.50 -10.42 16.66
N VAL A 445 15.86 -11.31 15.74
CA VAL A 445 15.16 -12.58 15.55
C VAL A 445 15.35 -13.49 16.75
N ARG A 446 16.58 -13.65 17.26
CA ARG A 446 16.89 -14.52 18.40
C ARG A 446 16.32 -14.03 19.74
N ASP A 447 16.09 -12.75 19.87
CA ASP A 447 15.36 -12.16 21.02
C ASP A 447 13.86 -12.57 21.00
N ARG A 448 13.31 -12.99 19.88
CA ARG A 448 11.92 -13.39 19.70
C ARG A 448 11.72 -14.88 19.56
N VAL A 449 12.61 -15.54 18.82
CA VAL A 449 12.56 -16.98 18.54
C VAL A 449 13.92 -17.60 18.92
N PRO A 450 13.98 -18.39 19.98
CA PRO A 450 15.22 -19.04 20.40
C PRO A 450 15.69 -20.06 19.36
N PHE A 451 16.94 -20.53 19.52
CA PHE A 451 17.47 -21.65 18.75
C PHE A 451 16.63 -22.92 19.00
N THR A 452 16.27 -23.63 17.95
CA THR A 452 15.55 -24.90 18.05
C THR A 452 16.54 -26.03 18.25
N ASP A 453 16.57 -26.59 19.46
CA ASP A 453 17.46 -27.71 19.82
C ASP A 453 16.72 -29.05 19.72
N ILE A 454 17.42 -30.12 19.99
CA ILE A 454 16.89 -31.50 19.95
C ILE A 454 15.71 -31.64 20.88
N GLY A 455 14.58 -32.09 20.34
CA GLY A 455 13.35 -32.31 21.08
C GLY A 455 12.52 -31.04 21.33
N ASP A 456 12.99 -29.89 20.89
CA ASP A 456 12.20 -28.66 20.93
C ASP A 456 11.09 -28.70 19.86
N PRO A 457 9.92 -28.13 20.16
CA PRO A 457 8.89 -27.96 19.15
C PRO A 457 9.32 -26.93 18.11
N VAL A 458 8.90 -27.12 16.86
CA VAL A 458 9.03 -26.07 15.81
C VAL A 458 8.32 -24.79 16.28
N PRO A 459 8.95 -23.61 16.15
CA PRO A 459 8.31 -22.35 16.51
C PRO A 459 7.02 -22.13 15.72
N GLN A 460 5.87 -22.18 16.38
CA GLN A 460 4.55 -22.04 15.73
C GLN A 460 4.11 -20.58 15.60
N ASP A 461 4.39 -19.78 16.62
CA ASP A 461 4.03 -18.36 16.65
C ASP A 461 5.20 -17.50 16.18
N LEU A 462 5.11 -17.01 14.95
CA LEU A 462 6.07 -16.07 14.35
C LEU A 462 5.53 -14.62 14.32
N GLU A 463 4.40 -14.35 14.93
CA GLU A 463 3.85 -12.97 15.00
C GLU A 463 4.84 -11.99 15.64
N PRO A 464 5.65 -12.33 16.67
CA PRO A 464 6.68 -11.43 17.21
C PRO A 464 7.77 -11.04 16.18
N VAL A 465 8.10 -11.90 15.21
CA VAL A 465 9.03 -11.57 14.11
C VAL A 465 8.32 -10.74 13.05
N ARG A 466 7.08 -11.04 12.75
CA ARG A 466 6.24 -10.25 11.84
C ARG A 466 6.07 -8.82 12.34
N GLU A 467 5.93 -8.62 13.64
CA GLU A 467 5.83 -7.28 14.26
C GLU A 467 7.12 -6.46 14.05
N LEU A 468 8.31 -7.08 14.02
CA LEU A 468 9.55 -6.41 13.65
C LEU A 468 9.51 -5.84 12.22
N ILE A 469 8.88 -6.57 11.27
CA ILE A 469 8.70 -6.10 9.90
C ILE A 469 7.75 -4.91 9.88
N ARG A 470 6.60 -5.03 10.50
CA ARG A 470 5.56 -4.00 10.56
C ARG A 470 6.00 -2.72 11.24
N SER A 471 6.77 -2.84 12.31
CA SER A 471 7.33 -1.69 13.02
C SER A 471 8.46 -0.98 12.27
N GLY A 472 8.97 -1.56 11.17
CA GLY A 472 10.09 -1.02 10.42
C GLY A 472 11.44 -1.25 11.09
N ALA A 473 11.56 -2.24 11.99
CA ALA A 473 12.83 -2.54 12.68
C ALA A 473 13.96 -2.92 11.71
N PHE A 474 13.63 -3.34 10.51
CA PHE A 474 14.56 -3.70 9.44
C PHE A 474 14.79 -2.58 8.40
N SER A 475 14.14 -1.43 8.53
CA SER A 475 14.28 -0.31 7.58
C SER A 475 15.45 0.63 7.91
N ALA A 476 16.06 0.48 9.08
CA ALA A 476 17.14 1.35 9.57
C ALA A 476 18.52 0.74 9.35
#